data_7213c320ddbb89ee6a518c537d833dfd
#
_entry.id   7213c320ddbb89ee6a518c537d833dfd
#
_cell.length_a   1.000
_cell.length_b   1.000
_cell.length_c   1.000
_cell.angle_alpha   90.00
_cell.angle_beta   90.00
_cell.angle_gamma   90.00
#
_symmetry.space_group_name_H-M   'P 1'
#
loop_
_entity.id
_entity.type
_entity.pdbx_description
1 polymer ?
#
loop_
_entity_poly.entity_id
_entity_poly.type
_entity_poly.pdbx_seq_one_letter_code
_entity_poly.pdbx_strand_id
1 'polypeptide(L)'
;PAALGIITNTFTRPAERARAIGVWDGVFGLSMALGPVLGGVLVGTVGWRGIFWANIPVGLVAVSLTALFVPDSRAPWSRRADPVGQFLIIVMLGSLAYAIIEGPGLGWRSPEIFGFFALSVAALAVLLAYEPRRAEPIVDFRFFRSVPFAGANLSAVCAIAAMAGFLFLSTLYLQDVRGLSALQAGLTILPMPVV
;
A
#
# COMPACT_ATOMS: atom_id res chain seq x y z
N PRO A 1 6.04 -4.91 4.96
CA PRO A 1 6.48 -5.28 6.33
C PRO A 1 7.38 -6.53 6.33
N ALA A 2 7.01 -7.61 5.62
CA ALA A 2 7.76 -8.87 5.62
C ALA A 2 9.21 -8.69 5.11
N ALA A 3 9.42 -7.97 4.02
CA ALA A 3 10.75 -7.74 3.46
C ALA A 3 11.69 -7.03 4.44
N LEU A 4 11.23 -5.98 5.12
CA LEU A 4 12.01 -5.31 6.15
C LEU A 4 12.31 -6.21 7.35
N GLY A 5 11.37 -7.08 7.74
CA GLY A 5 11.58 -8.09 8.77
C GLY A 5 12.68 -9.09 8.39
N ILE A 6 12.68 -9.57 7.14
CA ILE A 6 13.73 -10.46 6.62
C ILE A 6 15.08 -9.75 6.64
N ILE A 7 15.16 -8.51 6.13
CA ILE A 7 16.39 -7.73 6.10
C ILE A 7 16.94 -7.53 7.52
N THR A 8 16.11 -7.12 8.47
CA THR A 8 16.55 -6.85 9.84
C THR A 8 16.97 -8.11 10.60
N ASN A 9 16.39 -9.26 10.29
CA ASN A 9 16.77 -10.55 10.89
C ASN A 9 18.03 -11.13 10.26
N THR A 10 18.20 -10.96 8.94
CA THR A 10 19.32 -11.55 8.22
C THR A 10 20.62 -10.74 8.40
N PHE A 11 20.51 -9.40 8.34
CA PHE A 11 21.67 -8.52 8.47
C PHE A 11 21.78 -7.94 9.88
N THR A 12 22.62 -8.57 10.71
CA THR A 12 22.79 -8.17 12.12
C THR A 12 23.74 -6.98 12.29
N ARG A 13 24.72 -6.79 11.35
CA ARG A 13 25.65 -5.67 11.37
C ARG A 13 24.98 -4.40 10.86
N PRO A 14 25.07 -3.25 11.59
CA PRO A 14 24.38 -2.02 11.21
C PRO A 14 24.72 -1.53 9.79
N ALA A 15 26.00 -1.62 9.37
CA ALA A 15 26.44 -1.20 8.05
C ALA A 15 25.87 -2.09 6.92
N GLU A 16 25.84 -3.40 7.11
CA GLU A 16 25.27 -4.35 6.14
C GLU A 16 23.75 -4.16 6.02
N ARG A 17 23.07 -3.95 7.17
CA ARG A 17 21.62 -3.65 7.21
C ARG A 17 21.30 -2.35 6.48
N ALA A 18 22.06 -1.27 6.73
CA ALA A 18 21.87 0.00 6.05
C ALA A 18 22.03 -0.15 4.53
N ARG A 19 23.05 -0.92 4.09
CA ARG A 19 23.26 -1.20 2.67
C ARG A 19 22.11 -2.01 2.07
N ALA A 20 21.62 -3.03 2.76
CA ALA A 20 20.50 -3.85 2.29
C ALA A 20 19.21 -3.04 2.18
N ILE A 21 18.94 -2.16 3.15
CA ILE A 21 17.81 -1.22 3.10
C ILE A 21 17.99 -0.25 1.92
N GLY A 22 19.18 0.31 1.72
CA GLY A 22 19.46 1.20 0.59
C GLY A 22 19.24 0.53 -0.77
N VAL A 23 19.63 -0.74 -0.93
CA VAL A 23 19.33 -1.51 -2.15
C VAL A 23 17.82 -1.71 -2.30
N TRP A 24 17.11 -2.05 -1.24
CA TRP A 24 15.66 -2.22 -1.25
C TRP A 24 14.93 -0.92 -1.64
N ASP A 25 15.33 0.21 -1.05
CA ASP A 25 14.81 1.53 -1.39
C ASP A 25 15.15 1.92 -2.85
N GLY A 26 16.35 1.60 -3.31
CA GLY A 26 16.77 1.82 -4.70
C GLY A 26 15.91 1.03 -5.71
N VAL A 27 15.60 -0.23 -5.41
CA VAL A 27 14.67 -1.04 -6.24
C VAL A 27 13.26 -0.47 -6.21
N PHE A 28 12.81 0.02 -5.06
CA PHE A 28 11.51 0.69 -4.94
C PHE A 28 11.46 1.96 -5.81
N GLY A 29 12.48 2.82 -5.74
CA GLY A 29 12.59 4.02 -6.58
C GLY A 29 12.64 3.70 -8.08
N LEU A 30 13.42 2.68 -8.47
CA LEU A 30 13.48 2.22 -9.85
C LEU A 30 12.12 1.69 -10.33
N SER A 31 11.41 0.92 -9.51
CA SER A 31 10.07 0.42 -9.83
C SER A 31 9.06 1.56 -10.02
N MET A 32 9.18 2.60 -9.21
CA MET A 32 8.35 3.79 -9.28
C MET A 32 8.63 4.60 -10.57
N ALA A 33 9.89 4.68 -10.99
CA ALA A 33 10.27 5.32 -12.25
C ALA A 33 9.78 4.53 -13.48
N LEU A 34 9.97 3.21 -13.47
CA LEU A 34 9.65 2.36 -14.61
C LEU A 34 8.15 2.03 -14.70
N GLY A 35 7.41 2.06 -13.57
CA GLY A 35 6.01 1.67 -13.50
C GLY A 35 5.12 2.36 -14.53
N PRO A 36 5.09 3.69 -14.61
CA PRO A 36 4.28 4.42 -15.57
C PRO A 36 4.64 4.12 -17.04
N VAL A 37 5.92 3.93 -17.34
CA VAL A 37 6.39 3.62 -18.69
C VAL A 37 5.98 2.20 -19.10
N LEU A 38 6.28 1.21 -18.25
CA LEU A 38 5.91 -0.19 -18.51
C LEU A 38 4.39 -0.36 -18.55
N GLY A 39 3.67 0.30 -17.63
CA GLY A 39 2.22 0.34 -17.63
C GLY A 39 1.66 0.95 -18.91
N GLY A 40 2.23 2.06 -19.37
CA GLY A 40 1.85 2.71 -20.62
C GLY A 40 2.08 1.84 -21.85
N VAL A 41 3.21 1.12 -21.92
CA VAL A 41 3.49 0.15 -22.99
C VAL A 41 2.47 -1.01 -22.96
N LEU A 42 2.24 -1.59 -21.80
CA LEU A 42 1.32 -2.73 -21.65
C LEU A 42 -0.12 -2.32 -22.02
N VAL A 43 -0.58 -1.17 -21.55
CA VAL A 43 -1.92 -0.67 -21.88
C VAL A 43 -2.05 -0.40 -23.38
N GLY A 44 -1.02 0.20 -23.99
CA GLY A 44 -1.03 0.52 -25.41
C GLY A 44 -0.91 -0.68 -26.34
N THR A 45 -0.34 -1.81 -25.90
CA THR A 45 -0.11 -3.01 -26.75
C THR A 45 -1.11 -4.13 -26.48
N VAL A 46 -1.30 -4.48 -25.20
CA VAL A 46 -2.10 -5.65 -24.78
C VAL A 46 -3.40 -5.25 -24.08
N GLY A 47 -3.54 -3.94 -23.80
CA GLY A 47 -4.65 -3.39 -23.03
C GLY A 47 -4.44 -3.49 -21.52
N TRP A 48 -5.37 -2.92 -20.75
CA TRP A 48 -5.27 -2.82 -19.29
C TRP A 48 -5.15 -4.19 -18.59
N ARG A 49 -5.70 -5.26 -19.19
CA ARG A 49 -5.57 -6.62 -18.65
C ARG A 49 -4.13 -7.13 -18.67
N GLY A 50 -3.31 -6.64 -19.59
CA GLY A 50 -1.88 -6.98 -19.68
C GLY A 50 -1.10 -6.67 -18.41
N ILE A 51 -1.49 -5.61 -17.68
CA ILE A 51 -0.87 -5.26 -16.41
C ILE A 51 -0.99 -6.40 -15.39
N PHE A 52 -2.17 -7.02 -15.30
CA PHE A 52 -2.40 -8.13 -14.38
C PHE A 52 -1.64 -9.39 -14.81
N TRP A 53 -1.59 -9.69 -16.11
CA TRP A 53 -0.84 -10.82 -16.64
C TRP A 53 0.67 -10.68 -16.41
N ALA A 54 1.21 -9.47 -16.49
CA ALA A 54 2.62 -9.20 -16.21
C ALA A 54 3.02 -9.51 -14.75
N ASN A 55 2.08 -9.42 -13.81
CA ASN A 55 2.35 -9.76 -12.41
C ASN A 55 2.56 -11.29 -12.19
N ILE A 56 2.05 -12.15 -13.07
CA ILE A 56 2.20 -13.60 -12.92
C ILE A 56 3.66 -14.02 -13.03
N PRO A 57 4.39 -13.74 -14.13
CA PRO A 57 5.80 -14.11 -14.22
C PRO A 57 6.66 -13.44 -13.14
N VAL A 58 6.39 -12.18 -12.81
CA VAL A 58 7.10 -11.47 -11.73
C VAL A 58 6.87 -12.16 -10.39
N GLY A 59 5.62 -12.51 -10.09
CA GLY A 59 5.26 -13.24 -8.86
C GLY A 59 5.91 -14.62 -8.79
N LEU A 60 5.91 -15.38 -9.90
CA LEU A 60 6.56 -16.69 -9.97
C LEU A 60 8.07 -16.59 -9.71
N VAL A 61 8.74 -15.60 -10.33
CA VAL A 61 10.16 -15.34 -10.10
C VAL A 61 10.40 -14.96 -8.63
N ALA A 62 9.61 -14.07 -8.07
CA ALA A 62 9.72 -13.64 -6.68
C ALA A 62 9.55 -14.80 -5.69
N VAL A 63 8.53 -15.64 -5.89
CA VAL A 63 8.29 -16.84 -5.06
C VAL A 63 9.45 -17.83 -5.19
N SER A 64 9.93 -18.09 -6.41
CA SER A 64 11.05 -19.00 -6.66
C SER A 64 12.33 -18.52 -6.00
N LEU A 65 12.67 -17.23 -6.17
CA LEU A 65 13.85 -16.64 -5.53
C LEU A 65 13.74 -16.66 -4.01
N THR A 66 12.57 -16.38 -3.48
CA THR A 66 12.33 -16.43 -2.02
C THR A 66 12.51 -17.86 -1.51
N ALA A 67 11.94 -18.85 -2.19
CA ALA A 67 12.07 -20.25 -1.79
C ALA A 67 13.51 -20.79 -1.84
N LEU A 68 14.31 -20.29 -2.79
CA LEU A 68 15.68 -20.74 -2.99
C LEU A 68 16.70 -20.02 -2.08
N PHE A 69 16.51 -18.73 -1.82
CA PHE A 69 17.54 -17.89 -1.22
C PHE A 69 17.20 -17.34 0.15
N VAL A 70 15.92 -17.31 0.54
CA VAL A 70 15.51 -16.76 1.84
C VAL A 70 15.43 -17.89 2.87
N PRO A 71 16.28 -17.88 3.92
CA PRO A 71 16.21 -18.88 4.96
C PRO A 71 14.88 -18.78 5.72
N ASP A 72 14.36 -19.94 6.10
CA ASP A 72 13.12 -20.01 6.91
C ASP A 72 13.38 -19.36 8.29
N SER A 73 12.73 -18.26 8.56
CA SER A 73 12.83 -17.56 9.83
C SER A 73 11.50 -17.62 10.56
N ARG A 74 11.49 -18.35 11.69
CA ARG A 74 10.31 -18.45 12.54
C ARG A 74 10.57 -17.68 13.82
N ALA A 75 9.62 -16.84 14.18
CA ALA A 75 9.64 -16.23 15.52
C ALA A 75 9.53 -17.35 16.59
N PRO A 76 10.30 -17.25 17.68
CA PRO A 76 10.22 -18.23 18.77
C PRO A 76 8.81 -18.38 19.36
N TRP A 77 8.01 -17.33 19.20
CA TRP A 77 6.65 -17.25 19.70
C TRP A 77 5.72 -16.94 18.52
N SER A 78 4.86 -17.89 18.16
CA SER A 78 3.81 -17.64 17.18
C SER A 78 2.74 -16.75 17.81
N ARG A 79 2.55 -15.53 17.26
CA ARG A 79 1.38 -14.71 17.65
C ARG A 79 0.10 -15.45 17.31
N ARG A 80 -0.85 -15.45 18.23
CA ARG A 80 -2.18 -15.98 17.97
C ARG A 80 -2.89 -15.12 16.92
N ALA A 81 -3.50 -15.78 15.93
CA ALA A 81 -4.33 -15.08 14.97
C ALA A 81 -5.48 -14.36 15.69
N ASP A 82 -5.77 -13.14 15.30
CA ASP A 82 -6.94 -12.39 15.76
C ASP A 82 -7.96 -12.24 14.63
N PRO A 83 -8.82 -13.26 14.41
CA PRO A 83 -9.80 -13.22 13.34
C PRO A 83 -10.86 -12.13 13.53
N VAL A 84 -11.15 -11.75 14.78
CA VAL A 84 -12.14 -10.72 15.08
C VAL A 84 -11.59 -9.33 14.71
N GLY A 85 -10.35 -9.02 15.16
CA GLY A 85 -9.68 -7.78 14.76
C GLY A 85 -9.50 -7.67 13.25
N GLN A 86 -9.10 -8.77 12.59
CA GLN A 86 -8.98 -8.81 11.13
C GLN A 86 -10.33 -8.54 10.45
N PHE A 87 -11.40 -9.18 10.89
CA PHE A 87 -12.75 -8.98 10.35
C PHE A 87 -13.21 -7.53 10.52
N LEU A 88 -13.00 -6.94 11.70
CA LEU A 88 -13.35 -5.55 11.96
C LEU A 88 -12.58 -4.57 11.05
N ILE A 89 -11.29 -4.82 10.82
CA ILE A 89 -10.48 -4.02 9.89
C ILE A 89 -11.00 -4.15 8.46
N ILE A 90 -11.33 -5.36 8.01
CA ILE A 90 -11.88 -5.60 6.67
C ILE A 90 -13.22 -4.88 6.50
N VAL A 91 -14.13 -5.00 7.47
CA VAL A 91 -15.42 -4.31 7.44
C VAL A 91 -15.24 -2.79 7.44
N MET A 92 -14.37 -2.27 8.31
CA MET A 92 -14.09 -0.84 8.41
C MET A 92 -13.55 -0.27 7.09
N LEU A 93 -12.48 -0.88 6.56
CA LEU A 93 -11.84 -0.38 5.33
C LEU A 93 -12.70 -0.64 4.09
N GLY A 94 -13.34 -1.80 4.01
CA GLY A 94 -14.20 -2.16 2.89
C GLY A 94 -15.44 -1.26 2.79
N SER A 95 -16.12 -1.01 3.91
CA SER A 95 -17.26 -0.12 3.93
C SER A 95 -16.88 1.35 3.65
N LEU A 96 -15.73 1.81 4.18
CA LEU A 96 -15.20 3.13 3.87
C LEU A 96 -14.87 3.29 2.38
N ALA A 97 -14.15 2.32 1.82
CA ALA A 97 -13.77 2.33 0.41
C ALA A 97 -15.01 2.31 -0.49
N TYR A 98 -16.00 1.46 -0.20
CA TYR A 98 -17.25 1.41 -0.94
C TYR A 98 -17.99 2.76 -0.91
N ALA A 99 -18.14 3.36 0.28
CA ALA A 99 -18.79 4.63 0.42
C ALA A 99 -18.11 5.77 -0.37
N ILE A 100 -16.77 5.77 -0.41
CA ILE A 100 -16.01 6.77 -1.16
C ILE A 100 -16.12 6.54 -2.67
N ILE A 101 -16.03 5.29 -3.13
CA ILE A 101 -16.05 4.94 -4.55
C ILE A 101 -17.44 5.17 -5.16
N GLU A 102 -18.50 4.72 -4.48
CA GLU A 102 -19.86 4.81 -4.98
C GLU A 102 -20.55 6.14 -4.65
N GLY A 103 -20.00 6.93 -3.73
CA GLY A 103 -20.55 8.21 -3.30
C GLY A 103 -20.89 9.19 -4.42
N PRO A 104 -20.02 9.40 -5.43
CA PRO A 104 -20.34 10.26 -6.57
C PRO A 104 -21.50 9.76 -7.44
N GLY A 105 -21.62 8.43 -7.62
CA GLY A 105 -22.66 7.81 -8.45
C GLY A 105 -24.02 7.72 -7.75
N LEU A 106 -24.04 7.29 -6.49
CA LEU A 106 -25.26 7.10 -5.71
C LEU A 106 -25.72 8.37 -4.98
N GLY A 107 -24.83 9.37 -4.89
CA GLY A 107 -25.06 10.61 -4.13
C GLY A 107 -24.61 10.48 -2.67
N TRP A 108 -23.80 11.44 -2.23
CA TRP A 108 -23.20 11.47 -0.88
C TRP A 108 -24.21 11.46 0.27
N ARG A 109 -25.47 11.85 -0.01
CA ARG A 109 -26.57 11.89 0.98
C ARG A 109 -27.51 10.68 0.87
N SER A 110 -27.22 9.70 0.02
CA SER A 110 -28.06 8.52 -0.07
C SER A 110 -28.03 7.72 1.24
N PRO A 111 -29.14 7.11 1.65
CA PRO A 111 -29.18 6.28 2.86
C PRO A 111 -28.15 5.14 2.82
N GLU A 112 -27.86 4.62 1.64
CA GLU A 112 -26.89 3.56 1.40
C GLU A 112 -25.48 4.03 1.73
N ILE A 113 -25.02 5.14 1.16
CA ILE A 113 -23.69 5.70 1.41
C ILE A 113 -23.54 6.09 2.88
N PHE A 114 -24.59 6.70 3.45
CA PHE A 114 -24.57 7.04 4.88
C PHE A 114 -24.49 5.78 5.76
N GLY A 115 -25.18 4.71 5.39
CA GLY A 115 -25.13 3.42 6.07
C GLY A 115 -23.73 2.81 6.05
N PHE A 116 -23.01 2.85 4.92
CA PHE A 116 -21.65 2.36 4.82
C PHE A 116 -20.66 3.21 5.62
N PHE A 117 -20.79 4.53 5.63
CA PHE A 117 -19.99 5.37 6.53
C PHE A 117 -20.26 5.07 8.00
N ALA A 118 -21.52 4.92 8.38
CA ALA A 118 -21.88 4.56 9.75
C ALA A 118 -21.34 3.18 10.14
N LEU A 119 -21.39 2.20 9.23
CA LEU A 119 -20.80 0.87 9.42
C LEU A 119 -19.29 0.94 9.62
N SER A 120 -18.59 1.73 8.83
CA SER A 120 -17.15 1.94 8.98
C SER A 120 -16.80 2.56 10.33
N VAL A 121 -17.52 3.60 10.75
CA VAL A 121 -17.34 4.25 12.05
C VAL A 121 -17.67 3.30 13.20
N ALA A 122 -18.75 2.52 13.09
CA ALA A 122 -19.10 1.52 14.09
C ALA A 122 -18.04 0.43 14.21
N ALA A 123 -17.54 -0.09 13.08
CA ALA A 123 -16.47 -1.09 13.07
C ALA A 123 -15.18 -0.54 13.70
N LEU A 124 -14.82 0.72 13.42
CA LEU A 124 -13.70 1.40 14.05
C LEU A 124 -13.91 1.55 15.56
N ALA A 125 -15.10 1.98 16.01
CA ALA A 125 -15.40 2.12 17.43
C ALA A 125 -15.28 0.79 18.18
N VAL A 126 -15.82 -0.29 17.58
CA VAL A 126 -15.69 -1.65 18.12
C VAL A 126 -14.24 -2.09 18.15
N LEU A 127 -13.46 -1.84 17.09
CA LEU A 127 -12.03 -2.17 17.04
C LEU A 127 -11.25 -1.43 18.13
N LEU A 128 -11.46 -0.14 18.30
CA LEU A 128 -10.84 0.68 19.34
C LEU A 128 -11.19 0.21 20.77
N ALA A 129 -12.38 -0.35 20.95
CA ALA A 129 -12.81 -0.90 22.23
C ALA A 129 -12.30 -2.33 22.45
N TYR A 130 -12.11 -3.09 21.40
CA TYR A 130 -11.73 -4.53 21.44
C TYR A 130 -10.21 -4.71 21.57
N GLU A 131 -9.42 -4.04 20.72
CA GLU A 131 -7.96 -4.22 20.65
C GLU A 131 -7.24 -4.01 21.98
N PRO A 132 -7.54 -2.97 22.79
CA PRO A 132 -6.84 -2.76 24.07
C PRO A 132 -7.06 -3.88 25.10
N ARG A 133 -8.08 -4.73 24.88
CA ARG A 133 -8.42 -5.84 25.77
C ARG A 133 -7.70 -7.15 25.38
N ARG A 134 -7.00 -7.14 24.24
CA ARG A 134 -6.27 -8.31 23.75
C ARG A 134 -4.86 -8.34 24.29
N ALA A 135 -4.38 -9.54 24.61
CA ALA A 135 -2.99 -9.76 25.02
C ALA A 135 -2.02 -9.53 23.83
N GLU A 136 -2.46 -9.86 22.62
CA GLU A 136 -1.68 -9.72 21.38
C GLU A 136 -2.52 -8.97 20.31
N PRO A 137 -2.67 -7.63 20.44
CA PRO A 137 -3.46 -6.85 19.49
C PRO A 137 -2.78 -6.78 18.11
N ILE A 138 -3.58 -6.68 17.03
CA ILE A 138 -3.05 -6.44 15.67
C ILE A 138 -2.45 -5.04 15.61
N VAL A 139 -3.16 -4.06 16.17
CA VAL A 139 -2.72 -2.66 16.25
C VAL A 139 -2.58 -2.26 17.70
N ASP A 140 -1.36 -2.06 18.16
CA ASP A 140 -1.13 -1.53 19.51
C ASP A 140 -1.27 0.00 19.49
N PHE A 141 -2.46 0.46 19.89
CA PHE A 141 -2.77 1.90 19.95
C PHE A 141 -1.94 2.67 20.97
N ARG A 142 -1.19 2.01 21.85
CA ARG A 142 -0.30 2.68 22.83
C ARG A 142 0.81 3.44 22.14
N PHE A 143 1.27 2.97 20.97
CA PHE A 143 2.28 3.68 20.19
C PHE A 143 1.81 5.06 19.74
N PHE A 144 0.52 5.26 19.47
CA PHE A 144 -0.02 6.55 19.06
C PHE A 144 -0.09 7.60 20.19
N ARG A 145 0.15 7.18 21.43
CA ARG A 145 0.34 8.13 22.56
C ARG A 145 1.69 8.82 22.50
N SER A 146 2.66 8.27 21.78
CA SER A 146 3.95 8.91 21.53
C SER A 146 3.79 9.96 20.43
N VAL A 147 4.01 11.23 20.78
CA VAL A 147 3.91 12.35 19.80
C VAL A 147 4.85 12.14 18.60
N PRO A 148 6.13 11.72 18.78
CA PRO A 148 7.01 11.46 17.64
C PRO A 148 6.46 10.34 16.72
N PHE A 149 5.92 9.28 17.28
CA PHE A 149 5.36 8.17 16.49
C PHE A 149 4.09 8.59 15.73
N ALA A 150 3.17 9.25 16.42
CA ALA A 150 1.94 9.75 15.80
C ALA A 150 2.24 10.79 14.70
N GLY A 151 3.18 11.72 14.97
CA GLY A 151 3.62 12.72 14.02
C GLY A 151 4.28 12.11 12.78
N ALA A 152 5.17 11.13 12.96
CA ALA A 152 5.80 10.41 11.85
C ALA A 152 4.77 9.68 10.97
N ASN A 153 3.82 8.98 11.60
CA ASN A 153 2.75 8.30 10.85
C ASN A 153 1.85 9.27 10.09
N LEU A 154 1.44 10.37 10.74
CA LEU A 154 0.62 11.40 10.08
C LEU A 154 1.36 12.02 8.89
N SER A 155 2.64 12.36 9.06
CA SER A 155 3.47 12.88 7.98
C SER A 155 3.60 11.89 6.84
N ALA A 156 3.80 10.59 7.13
CA ALA A 156 3.87 9.55 6.12
C ALA A 156 2.54 9.41 5.35
N VAL A 157 1.40 9.42 6.05
CA VAL A 157 0.07 9.36 5.41
C VAL A 157 -0.15 10.58 4.51
N CYS A 158 0.16 11.79 4.99
CA CYS A 158 0.03 13.00 4.21
C CYS A 158 0.94 12.99 2.97
N ALA A 159 2.19 12.57 3.11
CA ALA A 159 3.14 12.48 2.02
C ALA A 159 2.68 11.47 0.93
N ILE A 160 2.27 10.27 1.36
CA ILE A 160 1.78 9.23 0.45
C ILE A 160 0.48 9.69 -0.24
N ALA A 161 -0.44 10.29 0.49
CA ALA A 161 -1.69 10.81 -0.07
C ALA A 161 -1.45 11.93 -1.09
N ALA A 162 -0.57 12.88 -0.76
CA ALA A 162 -0.20 13.96 -1.67
C ALA A 162 0.45 13.42 -2.96
N MET A 163 1.36 12.46 -2.81
CA MET A 163 2.05 11.84 -3.92
C MET A 163 1.09 11.02 -4.81
N ALA A 164 0.24 10.20 -4.21
CA ALA A 164 -0.75 9.42 -4.95
C ALA A 164 -1.74 10.33 -5.68
N GLY A 165 -2.23 11.39 -5.01
CA GLY A 165 -3.09 12.40 -5.59
C GLY A 165 -2.42 13.13 -6.76
N PHE A 166 -1.15 13.52 -6.60
CA PHE A 166 -0.38 14.17 -7.66
C PHE A 166 -0.23 13.26 -8.88
N LEU A 167 0.18 12.01 -8.69
CA LEU A 167 0.34 11.06 -9.79
C LEU A 167 -0.99 10.78 -10.51
N PHE A 168 -2.07 10.61 -9.76
CA PHE A 168 -3.40 10.38 -10.32
C PHE A 168 -3.88 11.57 -11.13
N LEU A 169 -3.85 12.78 -10.58
CA LEU A 169 -4.28 14.01 -11.25
C LEU A 169 -3.39 14.34 -12.45
N SER A 170 -2.08 14.12 -12.33
CA SER A 170 -1.14 14.32 -13.44
C SER A 170 -1.45 13.37 -14.59
N THR A 171 -1.78 12.11 -14.29
CA THR A 171 -2.15 11.12 -15.31
C THR A 171 -3.43 11.53 -16.04
N LEU A 172 -4.47 11.93 -15.30
CA LEU A 172 -5.71 12.45 -15.89
C LEU A 172 -5.46 13.69 -16.75
N TYR A 173 -4.70 14.65 -16.24
CA TYR A 173 -4.38 15.87 -16.97
C TYR A 173 -3.64 15.57 -18.28
N LEU A 174 -2.63 14.70 -18.23
CA LEU A 174 -1.82 14.37 -19.41
C LEU A 174 -2.63 13.59 -20.45
N GLN A 175 -3.50 12.69 -20.04
CA GLN A 175 -4.29 11.87 -20.97
C GLN A 175 -5.57 12.57 -21.41
N ASP A 176 -6.38 13.09 -20.50
CA ASP A 176 -7.71 13.61 -20.82
C ASP A 176 -7.65 15.07 -21.34
N VAL A 177 -6.75 15.91 -20.80
CA VAL A 177 -6.65 17.34 -21.20
C VAL A 177 -5.61 17.54 -22.30
N ARG A 178 -4.42 16.91 -22.18
CA ARG A 178 -3.34 17.05 -23.16
C ARG A 178 -3.45 16.03 -24.31
N GLY A 179 -4.34 15.05 -24.22
CA GLY A 179 -4.55 14.03 -25.24
C GLY A 179 -3.35 13.10 -25.47
N LEU A 180 -2.44 13.00 -24.51
CA LEU A 180 -1.27 12.13 -24.63
C LEU A 180 -1.66 10.66 -24.47
N SER A 181 -0.99 9.77 -25.20
CA SER A 181 -1.13 8.34 -24.98
C SER A 181 -0.61 7.94 -23.59
N ALA A 182 -1.04 6.79 -23.08
CA ALA A 182 -0.59 6.28 -21.78
C ALA A 182 0.95 6.18 -21.69
N LEU A 183 1.61 5.77 -22.78
CA LEU A 183 3.07 5.72 -22.86
C LEU A 183 3.70 7.13 -22.80
N GLN A 184 3.17 8.09 -23.55
CA GLN A 184 3.67 9.47 -23.54
C GLN A 184 3.49 10.13 -22.18
N ALA A 185 2.35 9.90 -21.52
CA ALA A 185 2.11 10.37 -20.17
C ALA A 185 3.11 9.74 -19.18
N GLY A 186 3.37 8.44 -19.27
CA GLY A 186 4.37 7.74 -18.45
C GLY A 186 5.78 8.28 -18.65
N LEU A 187 6.19 8.54 -19.90
CA LEU A 187 7.50 9.14 -20.22
C LEU A 187 7.63 10.56 -19.68
N THR A 188 6.54 11.33 -19.68
CA THR A 188 6.53 12.71 -19.16
C THR A 188 6.73 12.74 -17.64
N ILE A 189 6.24 11.72 -16.92
CA ILE A 189 6.37 11.62 -15.46
C ILE A 189 7.73 11.01 -15.04
N LEU A 190 8.42 10.32 -15.94
CA LEU A 190 9.67 9.59 -15.65
C LEU A 190 10.77 10.43 -14.99
N PRO A 191 11.00 11.72 -15.29
CA PRO A 191 12.03 12.50 -14.59
C PRO A 191 11.77 12.70 -13.09
N MET A 192 10.52 12.61 -12.64
CA MET A 192 10.11 12.90 -11.26
C MET A 192 10.82 12.05 -10.20
N PRO A 193 10.97 10.72 -10.35
CA PRO A 193 11.65 9.88 -9.34
C PRO A 193 13.17 9.99 -9.38
N VAL A 194 13.76 10.73 -10.31
CA VAL A 194 15.21 10.88 -10.48
C VAL A 194 15.73 12.12 -9.75
N VAL A 195 14.84 13.03 -9.37
CA VAL A 195 15.14 14.26 -8.60
C VAL A 195 14.89 14.06 -7.13
#